data_fd56a3b7904a21a636487a2ff1063ba8
#
_entry.id   fd56a3b7904a21a636487a2ff1063ba8
#
_cell.length_a   1.000
_cell.length_b   1.000
_cell.length_c   1.000
_cell.angle_alpha   90.00
_cell.angle_beta   90.00
_cell.angle_gamma   90.00
#
_symmetry.space_group_name_H-M   'P 1'
#
loop_
_entity.id
_entity.type
_entity.pdbx_description
1 polymer ?
#
loop_
_entity_poly.entity_id
_entity_poly.type
_entity_poly.pdbx_seq_one_letter_code
_entity_poly.pdbx_strand_id
1 'polypeptide(L)'
;KQDAKELGPFKDKFIQGAKKHISADEAENLWKTFEAHAGYSFNRSHAVAYSMLSYYTAWLKCYYPLEFLFSILKNEGDKDARTGYLIEAKRLGIKVKLPHVNESDVNFSLQKDSIRFGLAEVKFISDSIANKIIEKRPYENYKDFVDKASKKGSGINSRAVNSLNAIGGAAFDDNPRSGKEAESYYEFLGIPSFNLSNLEPRVKAQARPIDEFEELGSFVMFGMAKSIKRGNGWSRIELVDESGSVGLFDIEQTKIETNKMYFVLVGDNRISRYIDVDSITKDSDDPFVKYLYAKSYPIDENQRFVISYTPYKTKAGKTMAHLVMSDKDKNLNRAIVFSSMYPLSLAKMREGMICEPVLKTLEDGTLMVKEVK
;
A
#
# COMPACT_ATOMS: atom_id res chain seq x y z
N LYS A 1 -14.20 -27.92 11.26
CA LYS A 1 -14.54 -28.70 10.04
C LYS A 1 -15.17 -29.97 10.51
N GLN A 2 -16.50 -30.08 10.42
CA GLN A 2 -17.17 -31.38 10.57
C GLN A 2 -16.73 -32.23 9.37
N ASP A 3 -16.20 -33.39 9.66
CA ASP A 3 -15.68 -34.30 8.64
C ASP A 3 -16.84 -34.81 7.78
N ALA A 4 -16.70 -34.78 6.46
CA ALA A 4 -17.68 -35.35 5.53
C ALA A 4 -18.00 -36.84 5.85
N LYS A 5 -17.12 -37.50 6.58
CA LYS A 5 -17.32 -38.88 7.13
C LYS A 5 -18.48 -38.98 8.13
N GLU A 6 -18.79 -37.90 8.87
CA GLU A 6 -19.87 -37.92 9.85
C GLU A 6 -21.28 -37.84 9.20
N LEU A 7 -21.36 -37.34 7.96
CA LEU A 7 -22.63 -37.21 7.23
C LEU A 7 -23.05 -38.51 6.51
N GLY A 8 -22.11 -39.41 6.23
CA GLY A 8 -22.35 -40.65 5.51
C GLY A 8 -23.52 -41.48 6.05
N PRO A 9 -23.57 -41.75 7.39
CA PRO A 9 -24.66 -42.52 8.00
C PRO A 9 -26.07 -41.91 7.85
N PHE A 10 -26.16 -40.61 7.60
CA PHE A 10 -27.42 -39.92 7.47
C PHE A 10 -27.90 -39.84 6.03
N LYS A 11 -27.02 -40.04 5.04
CA LYS A 11 -27.36 -39.98 3.61
C LYS A 11 -28.47 -40.97 3.24
N ASP A 12 -28.27 -42.22 3.59
CA ASP A 12 -29.22 -43.28 3.23
C ASP A 12 -30.62 -43.06 3.84
N LYS A 13 -30.65 -42.62 5.10
CA LYS A 13 -31.91 -42.29 5.78
C LYS A 13 -32.63 -41.12 5.11
N PHE A 14 -31.82 -40.07 4.74
CA PHE A 14 -32.38 -38.90 4.04
C PHE A 14 -32.94 -39.30 2.69
N ILE A 15 -32.17 -40.02 1.87
CA ILE A 15 -32.58 -40.44 0.53
C ILE A 15 -33.85 -41.34 0.60
N GLN A 16 -33.89 -42.31 1.52
CA GLN A 16 -35.08 -43.15 1.73
C GLN A 16 -36.32 -42.37 2.15
N GLY A 17 -36.10 -41.36 3.02
CA GLY A 17 -37.19 -40.48 3.44
C GLY A 17 -37.70 -39.58 2.31
N ALA A 18 -36.78 -38.94 1.59
CA ALA A 18 -37.09 -38.02 0.49
C ALA A 18 -37.77 -38.68 -0.70
N LYS A 19 -37.41 -39.92 -1.05
CA LYS A 19 -38.05 -40.72 -2.13
C LYS A 19 -39.54 -40.96 -1.94
N LYS A 20 -40.09 -40.74 -0.76
CA LYS A 20 -41.52 -40.80 -0.51
C LYS A 20 -42.28 -39.58 -1.06
N HIS A 21 -41.58 -38.50 -1.37
CA HIS A 21 -42.16 -37.20 -1.71
C HIS A 21 -41.63 -36.61 -3.01
N ILE A 22 -40.41 -37.02 -3.42
CA ILE A 22 -39.72 -36.52 -4.63
C ILE A 22 -39.05 -37.70 -5.36
N SER A 23 -38.65 -37.48 -6.62
CA SER A 23 -37.89 -38.48 -7.40
C SER A 23 -36.53 -38.82 -6.79
N ALA A 24 -36.00 -39.98 -7.17
CA ALA A 24 -34.69 -40.43 -6.68
C ALA A 24 -33.55 -39.44 -7.05
N ASP A 25 -33.59 -38.90 -8.27
CA ASP A 25 -32.62 -37.96 -8.79
C ASP A 25 -32.70 -36.61 -8.04
N GLU A 26 -33.88 -36.13 -7.75
CA GLU A 26 -34.08 -34.92 -6.96
C GLU A 26 -33.58 -35.08 -5.52
N ALA A 27 -33.81 -36.25 -4.90
CA ALA A 27 -33.33 -36.58 -3.57
C ALA A 27 -31.79 -36.59 -3.53
N GLU A 28 -31.13 -37.18 -4.51
CA GLU A 28 -29.67 -37.20 -4.62
C GLU A 28 -29.09 -35.78 -4.84
N ASN A 29 -29.72 -34.98 -5.69
CA ASN A 29 -29.27 -33.60 -5.96
C ASN A 29 -29.46 -32.72 -4.70
N LEU A 30 -30.53 -32.90 -3.99
CA LEU A 30 -30.80 -32.19 -2.74
C LEU A 30 -29.76 -32.58 -1.67
N TRP A 31 -29.40 -33.87 -1.58
CA TRP A 31 -28.36 -34.33 -0.68
C TRP A 31 -26.99 -33.69 -1.02
N LYS A 32 -26.60 -33.66 -2.30
CA LYS A 32 -25.35 -33.01 -2.75
C LYS A 32 -25.31 -31.54 -2.35
N THR A 33 -26.48 -30.86 -2.41
CA THR A 33 -26.59 -29.46 -1.97
C THR A 33 -26.35 -29.34 -0.47
N PHE A 34 -26.94 -30.23 0.35
CA PHE A 34 -26.67 -30.25 1.79
C PHE A 34 -25.23 -30.57 2.12
N GLU A 35 -24.62 -31.52 1.45
CA GLU A 35 -23.21 -31.90 1.64
C GLU A 35 -22.25 -30.75 1.31
N ALA A 36 -22.50 -30.03 0.21
CA ALA A 36 -21.73 -28.86 -0.17
C ALA A 36 -21.84 -27.71 0.86
N HIS A 37 -23.00 -27.57 1.50
CA HIS A 37 -23.22 -26.51 2.48
C HIS A 37 -22.91 -26.91 3.93
N ALA A 38 -22.80 -28.20 4.23
CA ALA A 38 -22.66 -28.72 5.61
C ALA A 38 -21.41 -28.17 6.34
N GLY A 39 -20.33 -27.86 5.61
CA GLY A 39 -19.13 -27.24 6.17
C GLY A 39 -19.21 -25.72 6.38
N TYR A 40 -20.27 -25.07 5.85
CA TYR A 40 -20.40 -23.60 5.81
C TYR A 40 -21.80 -23.08 6.10
N SER A 41 -22.66 -23.89 6.72
CA SER A 41 -24.03 -23.46 7.08
C SER A 41 -24.00 -22.57 8.33
N PHE A 42 -24.48 -21.34 8.18
CA PHE A 42 -24.70 -20.45 9.31
C PHE A 42 -26.15 -20.54 9.81
N ASN A 43 -26.32 -20.46 11.12
CA ASN A 43 -27.61 -20.31 11.72
C ASN A 43 -28.28 -19.02 11.16
N ARG A 44 -29.54 -19.11 10.77
CA ARG A 44 -30.31 -17.98 10.20
C ARG A 44 -30.31 -16.77 11.12
N SER A 45 -30.45 -16.95 12.42
CA SER A 45 -30.41 -15.87 13.41
C SER A 45 -29.05 -15.18 13.44
N HIS A 46 -27.92 -15.95 13.32
CA HIS A 46 -26.58 -15.43 13.20
C HIS A 46 -26.43 -14.60 11.91
N ALA A 47 -26.83 -15.14 10.77
CA ALA A 47 -26.74 -14.44 9.49
C ALA A 47 -27.55 -13.13 9.50
N VAL A 48 -28.77 -13.13 10.04
CA VAL A 48 -29.62 -11.93 10.18
C VAL A 48 -28.94 -10.90 11.08
N ALA A 49 -28.45 -11.30 12.26
CA ALA A 49 -27.82 -10.38 13.20
C ALA A 49 -26.58 -9.70 12.59
N TYR A 50 -25.70 -10.46 11.95
CA TYR A 50 -24.52 -9.90 11.30
C TYR A 50 -24.87 -9.03 10.07
N SER A 51 -25.88 -9.40 9.29
CA SER A 51 -26.36 -8.56 8.18
C SER A 51 -26.92 -7.23 8.66
N MET A 52 -27.62 -7.21 9.79
CA MET A 52 -28.08 -5.96 10.41
C MET A 52 -26.92 -5.08 10.87
N LEU A 53 -25.91 -5.67 11.52
CA LEU A 53 -24.70 -4.91 11.92
C LEU A 53 -23.96 -4.35 10.70
N SER A 54 -23.79 -5.15 9.65
CA SER A 54 -23.18 -4.71 8.40
C SER A 54 -23.95 -3.55 7.75
N TYR A 55 -25.29 -3.64 7.76
CA TYR A 55 -26.15 -2.58 7.27
C TYR A 55 -25.99 -1.29 8.10
N TYR A 56 -26.02 -1.39 9.43
CA TYR A 56 -25.87 -0.22 10.30
C TYR A 56 -24.53 0.45 10.15
N THR A 57 -23.43 -0.33 10.04
CA THR A 57 -22.09 0.23 9.83
C THR A 57 -21.98 0.93 8.48
N ALA A 58 -22.53 0.34 7.42
CA ALA A 58 -22.57 0.97 6.10
C ALA A 58 -23.42 2.25 6.10
N TRP A 59 -24.58 2.22 6.77
CA TRP A 59 -25.46 3.38 6.89
C TRP A 59 -24.80 4.52 7.67
N LEU A 60 -24.17 4.22 8.83
CA LEU A 60 -23.42 5.21 9.61
C LEU A 60 -22.27 5.81 8.81
N LYS A 61 -21.51 4.99 8.09
CA LYS A 61 -20.42 5.48 7.21
C LYS A 61 -20.95 6.41 6.12
N CYS A 62 -22.13 6.14 5.58
CA CYS A 62 -22.74 6.96 4.51
C CYS A 62 -23.26 8.29 5.01
N TYR A 63 -24.00 8.30 6.12
CA TYR A 63 -24.73 9.49 6.59
C TYR A 63 -24.02 10.26 7.70
N TYR A 64 -23.09 9.63 8.42
CA TYR A 64 -22.32 10.20 9.55
C TYR A 64 -20.84 9.81 9.45
N PRO A 65 -20.17 10.08 8.29
CA PRO A 65 -18.81 9.60 8.05
C PRO A 65 -17.80 10.14 9.04
N LEU A 66 -17.96 11.37 9.51
CA LEU A 66 -17.06 12.00 10.48
C LEU A 66 -17.10 11.28 11.84
N GLU A 67 -18.30 11.10 12.39
CA GLU A 67 -18.51 10.42 13.68
C GLU A 67 -18.15 8.93 13.59
N PHE A 68 -18.47 8.31 12.47
CA PHE A 68 -18.17 6.91 12.21
C PHE A 68 -16.64 6.67 12.21
N LEU A 69 -15.87 7.46 11.43
CA LEU A 69 -14.42 7.36 11.40
C LEU A 69 -13.76 7.76 12.71
N PHE A 70 -14.29 8.78 13.39
CA PHE A 70 -13.83 9.13 14.73
C PHE A 70 -13.97 7.96 15.70
N SER A 71 -15.13 7.30 15.70
CA SER A 71 -15.39 6.13 16.56
C SER A 71 -14.41 4.99 16.27
N ILE A 72 -14.15 4.71 15.00
CA ILE A 72 -13.17 3.69 14.62
C ILE A 72 -11.76 4.08 15.07
N LEU A 73 -11.27 5.26 14.69
CA LEU A 73 -9.93 5.72 15.03
C LEU A 73 -9.67 5.72 16.53
N LYS A 74 -10.68 6.09 17.32
CA LYS A 74 -10.58 6.11 18.78
C LYS A 74 -10.46 4.73 19.41
N ASN A 75 -11.07 3.70 18.81
CA ASN A 75 -11.14 2.36 19.37
C ASN A 75 -10.19 1.36 18.69
N GLU A 76 -9.54 1.74 17.57
CA GLU A 76 -8.61 0.87 16.85
C GLU A 76 -7.25 0.83 17.54
N GLY A 77 -6.89 -0.35 18.05
CA GLY A 77 -5.60 -0.58 18.69
C GLY A 77 -4.46 -0.90 17.72
N ASP A 78 -4.79 -1.39 16.52
CA ASP A 78 -3.81 -1.74 15.51
C ASP A 78 -3.43 -0.50 14.69
N LYS A 79 -2.16 -0.11 14.76
CA LYS A 79 -1.62 1.06 14.04
C LYS A 79 -1.67 0.89 12.52
N ASP A 80 -1.53 -0.32 12.02
CA ASP A 80 -1.55 -0.59 10.59
C ASP A 80 -2.98 -0.47 10.02
N ALA A 81 -3.97 -1.00 10.73
CA ALA A 81 -5.38 -0.80 10.42
C ALA A 81 -5.76 0.68 10.49
N ARG A 82 -5.27 1.40 11.49
CA ARG A 82 -5.49 2.85 11.69
C ARG A 82 -5.01 3.67 10.49
N THR A 83 -3.85 3.32 9.90
CA THR A 83 -3.34 3.97 8.69
C THR A 83 -4.37 3.90 7.55
N GLY A 84 -5.00 2.74 7.34
CA GLY A 84 -6.08 2.59 6.35
C GLY A 84 -7.28 3.51 6.59
N TYR A 85 -7.68 3.69 7.86
CA TYR A 85 -8.77 4.59 8.21
C TYR A 85 -8.41 6.08 8.04
N LEU A 86 -7.16 6.45 8.24
CA LEU A 86 -6.67 7.81 7.97
C LEU A 86 -6.67 8.13 6.47
N ILE A 87 -6.29 7.17 5.64
CA ILE A 87 -6.40 7.26 4.17
C ILE A 87 -7.88 7.43 3.78
N GLU A 88 -8.76 6.61 4.34
CA GLU A 88 -10.20 6.71 4.05
C GLU A 88 -10.80 8.05 4.50
N ALA A 89 -10.37 8.60 5.64
CA ALA A 89 -10.76 9.93 6.08
C ALA A 89 -10.39 11.00 5.03
N LYS A 90 -9.18 10.92 4.48
CA LYS A 90 -8.72 11.82 3.42
C LYS A 90 -9.57 11.69 2.14
N ARG A 91 -9.89 10.46 1.71
CA ARG A 91 -10.77 10.18 0.55
C ARG A 91 -12.17 10.76 0.73
N LEU A 92 -12.71 10.72 1.93
CA LEU A 92 -14.01 11.30 2.28
C LEU A 92 -13.97 12.81 2.55
N GLY A 93 -12.81 13.47 2.38
CA GLY A 93 -12.64 14.89 2.64
C GLY A 93 -12.71 15.29 4.11
N ILE A 94 -12.60 14.32 5.03
CA ILE A 94 -12.62 14.56 6.47
C ILE A 94 -11.24 15.06 6.92
N LYS A 95 -11.21 16.24 7.53
CA LYS A 95 -9.98 16.82 8.05
C LYS A 95 -9.53 16.08 9.31
N VAL A 96 -8.30 15.59 9.28
CA VAL A 96 -7.63 15.04 10.46
C VAL A 96 -6.52 16.00 10.87
N LYS A 97 -6.68 16.65 12.02
CA LYS A 97 -5.73 17.62 12.57
C LYS A 97 -4.62 16.89 13.31
N LEU A 98 -3.40 17.35 13.12
CA LEU A 98 -2.22 16.83 13.80
C LEU A 98 -2.29 17.07 15.32
N PRO A 99 -1.57 16.27 16.13
CA PRO A 99 -1.47 16.51 17.57
C PRO A 99 -0.84 17.87 17.85
N HIS A 100 -1.29 18.53 18.92
CA HIS A 100 -0.70 19.78 19.39
C HIS A 100 -0.72 19.82 20.92
N VAL A 101 0.38 20.26 21.53
CA VAL A 101 0.57 20.25 23.00
C VAL A 101 -0.49 21.01 23.76
N ASN A 102 -1.07 22.08 23.20
CA ASN A 102 -2.13 22.87 23.84
C ASN A 102 -3.55 22.44 23.48
N GLU A 103 -3.74 21.70 22.38
CA GLU A 103 -5.09 21.51 21.82
C GLU A 103 -5.59 20.06 21.85
N SER A 104 -4.67 19.09 21.86
CA SER A 104 -5.04 17.69 21.76
C SER A 104 -5.40 17.08 23.11
N ASP A 105 -6.39 16.20 23.13
CA ASP A 105 -6.69 15.33 24.26
C ASP A 105 -5.70 14.15 24.33
N VAL A 106 -5.90 13.24 25.28
CA VAL A 106 -5.10 12.01 25.37
C VAL A 106 -5.27 11.17 24.11
N ASN A 107 -6.50 10.86 23.73
CA ASN A 107 -6.87 10.09 22.54
C ASN A 107 -7.45 10.98 21.47
N PHE A 108 -7.80 10.39 20.31
CA PHE A 108 -8.53 11.14 19.26
C PHE A 108 -9.74 11.86 19.85
N SER A 109 -9.98 13.07 19.39
CA SER A 109 -11.14 13.86 19.77
C SER A 109 -11.91 14.38 18.55
N LEU A 110 -13.24 14.36 18.66
CA LEU A 110 -14.14 14.88 17.66
C LEU A 110 -14.26 16.39 17.82
N GLN A 111 -14.04 17.12 16.75
CA GLN A 111 -14.29 18.56 16.65
C GLN A 111 -15.48 18.78 15.69
N LYS A 112 -15.95 20.03 15.60
CA LYS A 112 -17.15 20.37 14.81
C LYS A 112 -17.12 19.80 13.38
N ASP A 113 -15.96 19.86 12.69
CA ASP A 113 -15.78 19.52 11.28
C ASP A 113 -14.53 18.68 11.03
N SER A 114 -13.93 18.13 12.08
CA SER A 114 -12.63 17.47 11.99
C SER A 114 -12.39 16.49 13.13
N ILE A 115 -11.45 15.60 12.93
CA ILE A 115 -10.90 14.72 13.97
C ILE A 115 -9.53 15.26 14.36
N ARG A 116 -9.23 15.39 15.66
CA ARG A 116 -7.89 15.74 16.12
C ARG A 116 -7.20 14.53 16.69
N PHE A 117 -5.94 14.33 16.30
CA PHE A 117 -5.06 13.35 16.91
C PHE A 117 -4.88 13.61 18.41
N GLY A 118 -4.95 12.54 19.19
CA GLY A 118 -4.56 12.55 20.59
C GLY A 118 -3.05 12.58 20.78
N LEU A 119 -2.61 13.00 21.96
CA LEU A 119 -1.18 13.00 22.31
C LEU A 119 -0.64 11.57 22.49
N ALA A 120 -1.44 10.65 23.02
CA ALA A 120 -1.04 9.26 23.22
C ALA A 120 -0.93 8.45 21.91
N GLU A 121 -1.42 9.00 20.81
CA GLU A 121 -1.28 8.39 19.48
C GLU A 121 0.12 8.60 18.89
N VAL A 122 0.87 9.55 19.45
CA VAL A 122 2.24 9.84 19.02
C VAL A 122 3.20 8.79 19.60
N LYS A 123 4.07 8.24 18.78
CA LYS A 123 5.09 7.29 19.23
C LYS A 123 5.89 7.85 20.40
N PHE A 124 6.16 7.03 21.42
CA PHE A 124 6.82 7.36 22.69
C PHE A 124 6.00 8.20 23.67
N ILE A 125 4.73 8.44 23.42
CA ILE A 125 3.83 9.11 24.36
C ILE A 125 2.78 8.10 24.81
N SER A 126 2.83 7.72 26.09
CA SER A 126 1.78 6.92 26.74
C SER A 126 0.68 7.83 27.27
N ASP A 127 -0.47 7.26 27.63
CA ASP A 127 -1.58 7.98 28.27
C ASP A 127 -1.11 8.75 29.49
N SER A 128 -0.22 8.18 30.30
CA SER A 128 0.34 8.84 31.49
C SER A 128 1.17 10.07 31.12
N ILE A 129 1.97 10.02 30.04
CA ILE A 129 2.75 11.16 29.56
C ILE A 129 1.82 12.21 28.96
N ALA A 130 0.83 11.79 28.17
CA ALA A 130 -0.17 12.67 27.58
C ALA A 130 -0.93 13.47 28.66
N ASN A 131 -1.40 12.79 29.71
CA ASN A 131 -2.05 13.46 30.86
C ASN A 131 -1.14 14.50 31.51
N LYS A 132 0.14 14.19 31.74
CA LYS A 132 1.11 15.14 32.30
C LYS A 132 1.36 16.35 31.40
N ILE A 133 1.33 16.17 30.09
CA ILE A 133 1.40 17.30 29.15
C ILE A 133 0.14 18.16 29.30
N ILE A 134 -1.03 17.56 29.37
CA ILE A 134 -2.31 18.27 29.50
C ILE A 134 -2.40 19.04 30.83
N GLU A 135 -2.00 18.42 31.94
CA GLU A 135 -2.01 19.05 33.31
C GLU A 135 -1.14 20.30 33.40
N LYS A 136 -0.10 20.41 32.58
CA LYS A 136 0.85 21.52 32.60
C LYS A 136 0.51 22.67 31.66
N ARG A 137 -0.62 22.58 30.95
CA ARG A 137 -1.14 23.65 30.06
C ARG A 137 -1.54 24.89 30.86
N PRO A 138 -1.60 26.06 30.24
CA PRO A 138 -1.17 26.33 28.85
C PRO A 138 0.35 26.44 28.72
N TYR A 139 0.86 26.16 27.52
CA TYR A 139 2.23 26.46 27.12
C TYR A 139 2.21 27.74 26.27
N GLU A 140 2.98 28.73 26.67
CA GLU A 140 3.04 30.04 25.98
C GLU A 140 3.88 29.99 24.72
N ASN A 141 4.95 29.20 24.74
CA ASN A 141 5.89 29.04 23.64
C ASN A 141 6.63 27.70 23.74
N TYR A 142 7.47 27.39 22.77
CA TYR A 142 8.23 26.13 22.74
C TYR A 142 9.20 26.02 23.94
N LYS A 143 9.88 27.11 24.29
CA LYS A 143 10.78 27.14 25.44
C LYS A 143 10.05 26.83 26.73
N ASP A 144 8.88 27.42 26.97
CA ASP A 144 8.04 27.12 28.14
C ASP A 144 7.62 25.63 28.20
N PHE A 145 7.27 25.05 27.03
CA PHE A 145 6.98 23.62 26.93
C PHE A 145 8.20 22.77 27.34
N VAL A 146 9.38 23.05 26.78
CA VAL A 146 10.62 22.32 27.08
C VAL A 146 11.00 22.49 28.55
N ASP A 147 10.94 23.69 29.09
CA ASP A 147 11.28 23.98 30.48
C ASP A 147 10.35 23.23 31.46
N LYS A 148 9.03 23.23 31.22
CA LYS A 148 8.06 22.47 31.99
C LYS A 148 8.24 20.96 31.86
N ALA A 149 8.60 20.45 30.67
CA ALA A 149 8.87 19.04 30.43
C ALA A 149 10.18 18.58 31.12
N SER A 150 11.21 19.41 31.13
CA SER A 150 12.55 19.07 31.64
C SER A 150 12.66 19.17 33.16
N LYS A 151 11.67 19.75 33.88
CA LYS A 151 11.68 19.83 35.33
C LYS A 151 11.75 18.43 35.96
N LYS A 152 12.61 18.28 36.97
CA LYS A 152 12.71 17.04 37.77
C LYS A 152 11.32 16.63 38.29
N GLY A 153 10.90 15.42 37.99
CA GLY A 153 9.57 14.92 38.38
C GLY A 153 8.43 15.30 37.45
N SER A 154 8.69 15.95 36.31
CA SER A 154 7.66 16.27 35.31
C SER A 154 6.98 15.01 34.76
N GLY A 155 7.73 13.90 34.67
CA GLY A 155 7.29 12.64 34.09
C GLY A 155 7.10 12.70 32.58
N ILE A 156 7.57 13.75 31.91
CA ILE A 156 7.63 13.90 30.45
C ILE A 156 9.08 13.62 30.05
N ASN A 157 9.28 12.59 29.23
CA ASN A 157 10.63 12.22 28.77
C ASN A 157 11.05 13.00 27.53
N SER A 158 12.36 13.07 27.27
CA SER A 158 12.91 13.76 26.10
C SER A 158 12.44 13.19 24.76
N ARG A 159 12.16 11.87 24.70
CA ARG A 159 11.64 11.24 23.49
C ARG A 159 10.26 11.78 23.11
N ALA A 160 9.39 12.01 24.11
CA ALA A 160 8.07 12.61 23.89
C ALA A 160 8.19 14.05 23.37
N VAL A 161 9.10 14.85 23.94
CA VAL A 161 9.38 16.22 23.45
C VAL A 161 9.88 16.19 22.00
N ASN A 162 10.85 15.35 21.73
CA ASN A 162 11.44 15.23 20.38
C ASN A 162 10.44 14.74 19.33
N SER A 163 9.58 13.76 19.67
CA SER A 163 8.57 13.28 18.72
C SER A 163 7.49 14.33 18.44
N LEU A 164 7.04 15.07 19.45
CA LEU A 164 6.11 16.19 19.24
C LEU A 164 6.72 17.30 18.39
N ASN A 165 7.97 17.64 18.65
CA ASN A 165 8.69 18.63 17.83
C ASN A 165 8.82 18.17 16.37
N ALA A 166 9.23 16.91 16.15
CA ALA A 166 9.44 16.35 14.82
C ALA A 166 8.18 16.37 13.93
N ILE A 167 6.99 16.29 14.53
CA ILE A 167 5.70 16.32 13.80
C ILE A 167 5.02 17.71 13.84
N GLY A 168 5.70 18.72 14.35
CA GLY A 168 5.12 20.06 14.51
C GLY A 168 4.02 20.15 15.57
N GLY A 169 3.94 19.17 16.48
CA GLY A 169 2.98 19.13 17.59
C GLY A 169 3.33 20.08 18.73
N ALA A 170 4.54 20.63 18.73
CA ALA A 170 5.01 21.68 19.63
C ALA A 170 5.45 22.93 18.82
N ALA A 171 4.69 23.28 17.79
CA ALA A 171 4.94 24.46 16.95
C ALA A 171 4.39 25.72 17.62
N PHE A 172 5.22 26.74 17.72
CA PHE A 172 4.94 28.06 18.25
C PHE A 172 5.69 29.11 17.43
N ASP A 173 5.49 30.41 17.70
CA ASP A 173 6.19 31.50 17.01
C ASP A 173 7.72 31.42 17.19
N ASP A 174 8.20 31.00 18.35
CA ASP A 174 9.61 30.77 18.65
C ASP A 174 10.17 29.42 18.12
N ASN A 175 9.29 28.55 17.64
CA ASN A 175 9.61 27.26 17.00
C ASN A 175 8.59 26.98 15.89
N PRO A 176 8.62 27.74 14.78
CA PRO A 176 7.68 27.54 13.70
C PRO A 176 7.92 26.19 13.00
N ARG A 177 6.90 25.72 12.30
CA ARG A 177 7.03 24.51 11.49
C ARG A 177 8.12 24.68 10.43
N SER A 178 8.99 23.69 10.33
CA SER A 178 10.10 23.70 9.37
C SER A 178 9.67 23.43 7.92
N GLY A 179 8.46 22.86 7.74
CA GLY A 179 7.96 22.35 6.46
C GLY A 179 8.46 20.94 6.11
N LYS A 180 9.29 20.34 6.98
CA LYS A 180 9.82 18.97 6.80
C LYS A 180 9.15 17.94 7.70
N GLU A 181 8.19 18.32 8.52
CA GLU A 181 7.52 17.45 9.48
C GLU A 181 6.84 16.24 8.82
N ALA A 182 6.44 16.38 7.56
CA ALA A 182 5.86 15.30 6.78
C ALA A 182 6.75 14.04 6.71
N GLU A 183 8.08 14.22 6.70
CA GLU A 183 9.05 13.12 6.72
C GLU A 183 8.96 12.28 8.00
N SER A 184 8.50 12.88 9.09
CA SER A 184 8.36 12.26 10.40
C SER A 184 6.96 11.70 10.68
N TYR A 185 5.95 12.05 9.88
CA TYR A 185 4.56 11.67 10.17
C TYR A 185 4.33 10.17 10.15
N TYR A 186 4.97 9.44 9.24
CA TYR A 186 4.82 8.00 9.23
C TYR A 186 5.47 7.35 10.46
N GLU A 187 6.67 7.74 10.81
CA GLU A 187 7.37 7.18 11.95
C GLU A 187 6.63 7.40 13.27
N PHE A 188 6.09 8.59 13.48
CA PHE A 188 5.51 8.99 14.78
C PHE A 188 3.99 8.87 14.84
N LEU A 189 3.28 8.96 13.73
CA LEU A 189 1.82 8.96 13.66
C LEU A 189 1.23 7.81 12.83
N GLY A 190 2.03 7.13 12.03
CA GLY A 190 1.54 6.14 11.05
C GLY A 190 0.80 6.77 9.87
N ILE A 191 0.93 8.10 9.64
CA ILE A 191 0.32 8.78 8.51
C ILE A 191 1.28 8.72 7.32
N PRO A 192 0.91 8.06 6.20
CA PRO A 192 1.68 8.17 4.98
C PRO A 192 1.59 9.62 4.47
N SER A 193 2.66 10.34 4.60
CA SER A 193 2.80 11.69 4.10
C SER A 193 4.14 11.81 3.38
N PHE A 194 4.12 12.38 2.19
CA PHE A 194 5.26 12.39 1.31
C PHE A 194 5.66 13.82 0.98
N ASN A 195 6.87 14.18 1.37
CA ASN A 195 7.45 15.45 0.94
C ASN A 195 8.10 15.28 -0.43
N LEU A 196 7.34 15.56 -1.48
CA LEU A 196 7.83 15.55 -2.86
C LEU A 196 8.17 16.95 -3.38
N SER A 197 8.35 17.93 -2.49
CA SER A 197 8.60 19.34 -2.89
C SER A 197 9.83 19.48 -3.78
N ASN A 198 10.84 18.64 -3.58
CA ASN A 198 12.10 18.66 -4.33
C ASN A 198 12.01 18.04 -5.73
N LEU A 199 10.91 17.32 -6.04
CA LEU A 199 10.72 16.69 -7.34
C LEU A 199 9.94 17.60 -8.29
N GLU A 200 10.38 17.65 -9.53
CA GLU A 200 9.66 18.36 -10.58
C GLU A 200 8.23 17.80 -10.75
N PRO A 201 7.21 18.66 -10.96
CA PRO A 201 5.82 18.22 -11.11
C PRO A 201 5.61 17.13 -12.17
N ARG A 202 6.39 17.17 -13.25
CA ARG A 202 6.32 16.17 -14.32
C ARG A 202 6.81 14.78 -13.89
N VAL A 203 7.77 14.69 -12.97
CA VAL A 203 8.26 13.41 -12.43
C VAL A 203 7.17 12.80 -11.55
N LYS A 204 6.53 13.62 -10.71
CA LYS A 204 5.39 13.20 -9.88
C LYS A 204 4.23 12.67 -10.71
N ALA A 205 3.93 13.34 -11.82
CA ALA A 205 2.83 12.97 -12.73
C ALA A 205 3.06 11.66 -13.48
N GLN A 206 4.25 11.05 -13.41
CA GLN A 206 4.51 9.74 -14.02
C GLN A 206 3.98 8.57 -13.17
N ALA A 207 3.82 8.77 -11.87
CA ALA A 207 3.36 7.73 -10.98
C ALA A 207 1.83 7.70 -10.90
N ARG A 208 1.26 6.51 -10.98
CA ARG A 208 -0.15 6.26 -10.68
C ARG A 208 -0.33 6.06 -9.18
N PRO A 209 -1.47 6.50 -8.62
CA PRO A 209 -1.87 6.17 -7.26
C PRO A 209 -1.94 4.65 -7.05
N ILE A 210 -1.66 4.20 -5.83
CA ILE A 210 -1.65 2.76 -5.50
C ILE A 210 -3.05 2.14 -5.61
N ASP A 211 -4.11 2.89 -5.36
CA ASP A 211 -5.50 2.42 -5.50
C ASP A 211 -5.93 2.23 -6.98
N GLU A 212 -5.18 2.76 -7.94
CA GLU A 212 -5.32 2.47 -9.37
C GLU A 212 -4.51 1.26 -9.83
N PHE A 213 -3.96 0.47 -8.90
CA PHE A 213 -3.17 -0.71 -9.23
C PHE A 213 -4.02 -1.78 -9.90
N GLU A 214 -3.57 -2.22 -11.08
CA GLU A 214 -4.10 -3.35 -11.80
C GLU A 214 -3.05 -4.48 -11.80
N GLU A 215 -3.45 -5.71 -11.55
CA GLU A 215 -2.53 -6.86 -11.51
C GLU A 215 -1.85 -7.13 -12.86
N LEU A 216 -2.47 -6.71 -13.96
CA LEU A 216 -1.96 -6.87 -15.33
C LEU A 216 -1.51 -5.52 -15.89
N GLY A 217 -0.33 -5.50 -16.49
CA GLY A 217 0.21 -4.32 -17.13
C GLY A 217 1.52 -3.83 -16.53
N SER A 218 2.04 -2.76 -17.10
CA SER A 218 3.26 -2.10 -16.62
C SER A 218 2.99 -0.63 -16.39
N PHE A 219 3.34 -0.14 -15.21
CA PHE A 219 3.18 1.26 -14.85
C PHE A 219 4.16 1.66 -13.75
N VAL A 220 4.32 2.95 -13.59
CA VAL A 220 5.12 3.53 -12.52
C VAL A 220 4.22 3.80 -11.33
N MET A 221 4.66 3.39 -10.17
CA MET A 221 4.06 3.73 -8.89
C MET A 221 5.06 4.49 -8.03
N PHE A 222 4.53 5.22 -7.09
CA PHE A 222 5.30 5.92 -6.08
C PHE A 222 4.76 5.57 -4.70
N GLY A 223 5.65 5.29 -3.76
CA GLY A 223 5.23 5.02 -2.40
C GLY A 223 6.39 4.73 -1.47
N MET A 224 6.06 4.60 -0.20
CA MET A 224 7.01 4.23 0.83
C MET A 224 6.97 2.72 1.07
N ALA A 225 8.14 2.11 1.19
CA ALA A 225 8.25 0.71 1.57
C ALA A 225 7.93 0.56 3.08
N LYS A 226 6.72 0.09 3.40
CA LYS A 226 6.23 -0.07 4.77
C LYS A 226 6.79 -1.31 5.43
N SER A 227 6.75 -2.45 4.74
CA SER A 227 7.24 -3.73 5.23
C SER A 227 7.90 -4.56 4.14
N ILE A 228 8.85 -5.38 4.52
CA ILE A 228 9.56 -6.28 3.60
C ILE A 228 9.59 -7.67 4.22
N LYS A 229 8.92 -8.62 3.58
CA LYS A 229 9.01 -10.04 3.92
C LYS A 229 9.98 -10.70 2.95
N ARG A 230 11.04 -11.31 3.45
CA ARG A 230 12.06 -11.99 2.64
C ARG A 230 11.93 -13.51 2.74
N GLY A 231 11.93 -14.17 1.60
CA GLY A 231 11.96 -15.61 1.47
C GLY A 231 13.22 -16.08 0.73
N ASN A 232 13.30 -17.37 0.41
CA ASN A 232 14.40 -17.90 -0.36
C ASN A 232 14.23 -17.55 -1.85
N GLY A 233 15.02 -16.56 -2.34
CA GLY A 233 15.00 -16.10 -3.72
C GLY A 233 13.83 -15.17 -4.09
N TRP A 234 13.13 -14.60 -3.10
CA TRP A 234 12.08 -13.59 -3.33
C TRP A 234 11.92 -12.66 -2.13
N SER A 235 11.39 -11.50 -2.40
CA SER A 235 10.92 -10.59 -1.36
C SER A 235 9.49 -10.15 -1.70
N ARG A 236 8.69 -9.87 -0.69
CA ARG A 236 7.40 -9.18 -0.86
C ARG A 236 7.48 -7.85 -0.12
N ILE A 237 7.30 -6.79 -0.87
CA ILE A 237 7.40 -5.42 -0.39
C ILE A 237 5.99 -4.84 -0.34
N GLU A 238 5.57 -4.37 0.81
CA GLU A 238 4.36 -3.59 0.96
C GLU A 238 4.69 -2.12 0.70
N LEU A 239 4.23 -1.62 -0.43
CA LEU A 239 4.34 -0.22 -0.80
C LEU A 239 3.06 0.51 -0.38
N VAL A 240 3.21 1.71 0.18
CA VAL A 240 2.09 2.52 0.67
C VAL A 240 2.22 3.94 0.13
N ASP A 241 1.12 4.51 -0.32
CA ASP A 241 0.98 5.94 -0.62
C ASP A 241 -0.25 6.55 0.08
N GLU A 242 -0.61 7.77 -0.30
CA GLU A 242 -1.78 8.46 0.27
C GLU A 242 -3.13 7.89 -0.20
N SER A 243 -3.13 6.99 -1.19
CA SER A 243 -4.33 6.36 -1.77
C SER A 243 -4.57 4.96 -1.23
N GLY A 244 -3.51 4.24 -0.83
CA GLY A 244 -3.65 2.86 -0.35
C GLY A 244 -2.34 2.14 -0.09
N SER A 245 -2.41 0.81 -0.09
CA SER A 245 -1.24 -0.07 -0.01
C SER A 245 -1.33 -1.22 -1.00
N VAL A 246 -0.17 -1.69 -1.49
CA VAL A 246 -0.06 -2.83 -2.39
C VAL A 246 1.13 -3.69 -2.02
N GLY A 247 0.99 -5.01 -2.12
CA GLY A 247 2.07 -5.96 -1.89
C GLY A 247 2.69 -6.42 -3.21
N LEU A 248 3.90 -5.97 -3.51
CA LEU A 248 4.63 -6.28 -4.74
C LEU A 248 5.69 -7.35 -4.51
N PHE A 249 5.90 -8.22 -5.49
CA PHE A 249 6.97 -9.20 -5.47
C PHE A 249 8.25 -8.65 -6.08
N ASP A 250 9.37 -8.93 -5.43
CA ASP A 250 10.70 -8.66 -5.90
C ASP A 250 11.50 -9.96 -5.93
N ILE A 251 11.93 -10.35 -7.13
CA ILE A 251 12.64 -11.61 -7.37
C ILE A 251 14.16 -11.41 -7.30
N GLU A 252 14.64 -10.17 -7.41
CA GLU A 252 16.07 -9.85 -7.47
C GLU A 252 16.70 -9.52 -6.11
N GLN A 253 15.93 -9.63 -5.02
CA GLN A 253 16.38 -9.24 -3.67
C GLN A 253 16.96 -7.82 -3.64
N THR A 254 16.18 -6.87 -4.14
CA THR A 254 16.56 -5.46 -4.20
C THR A 254 17.02 -4.92 -2.83
N LYS A 255 17.79 -3.84 -2.87
CA LYS A 255 18.20 -3.11 -1.67
C LYS A 255 17.15 -2.13 -1.16
N ILE A 256 15.86 -2.42 -1.39
CA ILE A 256 14.78 -1.62 -0.83
C ILE A 256 14.83 -1.73 0.70
N GLU A 257 14.73 -0.59 1.35
CA GLU A 257 14.73 -0.44 2.81
C GLU A 257 13.37 0.06 3.28
N THR A 258 12.93 -0.37 4.45
CA THR A 258 11.68 0.12 5.05
C THR A 258 11.79 1.60 5.42
N ASN A 259 10.65 2.29 5.38
CA ASN A 259 10.50 3.72 5.68
C ASN A 259 11.23 4.67 4.69
N LYS A 260 11.67 4.16 3.55
CA LYS A 260 12.17 4.97 2.44
C LYS A 260 11.17 5.02 1.29
N MET A 261 11.27 6.07 0.50
CA MET A 261 10.37 6.36 -0.61
C MET A 261 10.98 5.99 -1.94
N TYR A 262 10.19 5.34 -2.78
CA TYR A 262 10.66 4.82 -4.07
C TYR A 262 9.67 5.14 -5.17
N PHE A 263 10.21 5.46 -6.34
CA PHE A 263 9.52 5.17 -7.58
C PHE A 263 9.80 3.73 -7.97
N VAL A 264 8.76 2.99 -8.29
CA VAL A 264 8.85 1.60 -8.73
C VAL A 264 8.19 1.43 -10.09
N LEU A 265 8.88 0.75 -10.98
CA LEU A 265 8.33 0.26 -12.23
C LEU A 265 7.80 -1.14 -11.97
N VAL A 266 6.49 -1.28 -12.06
CA VAL A 266 5.78 -2.53 -11.78
C VAL A 266 5.36 -3.18 -13.09
N GLY A 267 5.44 -4.50 -13.13
CA GLY A 267 4.89 -5.31 -14.22
C GLY A 267 4.38 -6.64 -13.66
N ASP A 268 3.09 -6.96 -13.88
CA ASP A 268 2.42 -8.18 -13.41
C ASP A 268 2.69 -8.46 -11.92
N ASN A 269 2.39 -7.51 -11.06
CA ASN A 269 2.57 -7.58 -9.60
C ASN A 269 4.03 -7.78 -9.13
N ARG A 270 5.01 -7.47 -10.00
CA ARG A 270 6.45 -7.59 -9.71
C ARG A 270 7.16 -6.27 -9.90
N ILE A 271 8.12 -5.99 -9.04
CA ILE A 271 9.03 -4.86 -9.20
C ILE A 271 10.02 -5.22 -10.31
N SER A 272 9.97 -4.48 -11.41
CA SER A 272 10.91 -4.60 -12.52
C SER A 272 12.10 -3.66 -12.35
N ARG A 273 11.88 -2.50 -11.74
CA ARG A 273 12.91 -1.53 -11.40
C ARG A 273 12.42 -0.61 -10.27
N TYR A 274 13.35 -0.04 -9.54
CA TYR A 274 13.05 0.93 -8.49
C TYR A 274 14.16 1.97 -8.40
N ILE A 275 13.83 3.13 -7.83
CA ILE A 275 14.80 4.15 -7.48
C ILE A 275 14.36 4.86 -6.20
N ASP A 276 15.31 5.05 -5.31
CA ASP A 276 15.13 5.87 -4.10
C ASP A 276 14.90 7.32 -4.50
N VAL A 277 13.87 7.95 -3.96
CA VAL A 277 13.49 9.34 -4.29
C VAL A 277 14.61 10.31 -4.04
N ASP A 278 15.39 10.09 -2.98
CA ASP A 278 16.55 10.96 -2.63
C ASP A 278 17.71 10.84 -3.63
N SER A 279 17.73 9.77 -4.43
CA SER A 279 18.74 9.52 -5.47
C SER A 279 18.36 10.09 -6.83
N ILE A 280 17.17 10.66 -6.98
CA ILE A 280 16.68 11.15 -8.27
C ILE A 280 17.32 12.51 -8.59
N THR A 281 18.16 12.52 -9.60
CA THR A 281 18.75 13.74 -10.16
C THR A 281 18.50 13.81 -11.67
N LYS A 282 18.30 15.03 -12.20
CA LYS A 282 18.00 15.24 -13.62
C LYS A 282 19.12 14.76 -14.54
N ASP A 283 20.35 14.80 -14.07
CA ASP A 283 21.55 14.43 -14.84
C ASP A 283 21.95 12.97 -14.64
N SER A 284 21.07 12.17 -14.05
CA SER A 284 21.29 10.73 -13.83
C SER A 284 21.38 9.97 -15.14
N ASP A 285 22.35 9.06 -15.23
CA ASP A 285 22.46 8.12 -16.35
C ASP A 285 21.54 6.89 -16.21
N ASP A 286 20.86 6.73 -15.07
CA ASP A 286 19.93 5.65 -14.84
C ASP A 286 18.77 5.69 -15.84
N PRO A 287 18.51 4.62 -16.59
CA PRO A 287 17.44 4.56 -17.61
C PRO A 287 16.05 4.83 -17.05
N PHE A 288 15.77 4.42 -15.83
CA PHE A 288 14.48 4.67 -15.21
C PHE A 288 14.31 6.15 -14.83
N VAL A 289 15.37 6.78 -14.35
CA VAL A 289 15.36 8.24 -14.10
C VAL A 289 15.19 9.00 -15.41
N LYS A 290 15.91 8.63 -16.47
CA LYS A 290 15.71 9.21 -17.81
C LYS A 290 14.26 9.07 -18.28
N TYR A 291 13.64 7.92 -18.05
CA TYR A 291 12.22 7.75 -18.32
C TYR A 291 11.33 8.70 -17.51
N LEU A 292 11.57 8.86 -16.21
CA LEU A 292 10.78 9.75 -15.36
C LEU A 292 10.86 11.22 -15.82
N TYR A 293 12.02 11.65 -16.28
CA TYR A 293 12.23 13.04 -16.72
C TYR A 293 11.86 13.31 -18.18
N ALA A 294 11.80 12.32 -19.05
CA ALA A 294 11.46 12.52 -20.44
C ALA A 294 10.02 13.04 -20.62
N LYS A 295 9.80 13.96 -21.56
CA LYS A 295 8.46 14.33 -22.02
C LYS A 295 7.96 13.35 -23.08
N SER A 296 8.84 13.01 -24.01
CA SER A 296 8.67 12.02 -25.07
C SER A 296 10.05 11.54 -25.49
N TYR A 297 10.11 10.45 -26.23
CA TYR A 297 11.36 10.00 -26.82
C TYR A 297 11.42 10.38 -28.31
N PRO A 298 12.55 10.89 -28.78
CA PRO A 298 12.78 11.17 -30.20
C PRO A 298 13.10 9.86 -30.95
N ILE A 299 12.12 8.96 -30.99
CA ILE A 299 12.21 7.63 -31.60
C ILE A 299 11.03 7.40 -32.56
N ASP A 300 11.23 6.52 -33.53
CA ASP A 300 10.21 6.15 -34.51
C ASP A 300 9.15 5.22 -33.91
N GLU A 301 8.04 5.03 -34.60
CA GLU A 301 6.89 4.20 -34.15
C GLU A 301 7.28 2.75 -33.83
N ASN A 302 8.26 2.20 -34.52
CA ASN A 302 8.74 0.84 -34.33
C ASN A 302 9.85 0.73 -33.27
N GLN A 303 10.42 1.85 -32.87
CA GLN A 303 11.50 1.88 -31.90
C GLN A 303 10.96 1.91 -30.47
N ARG A 304 11.75 1.39 -29.55
CA ARG A 304 11.45 1.34 -28.12
C ARG A 304 12.67 1.71 -27.30
N PHE A 305 12.46 2.49 -26.24
CA PHE A 305 13.48 2.75 -25.24
C PHE A 305 13.41 1.68 -24.14
N VAL A 306 14.51 0.99 -23.89
CA VAL A 306 14.60 -0.09 -22.89
C VAL A 306 14.80 0.52 -21.51
N ILE A 307 13.82 0.33 -20.62
CA ILE A 307 13.86 0.83 -19.25
C ILE A 307 14.43 -0.23 -18.31
N SER A 308 14.00 -1.48 -18.47
CA SER A 308 14.44 -2.60 -17.64
C SER A 308 14.63 -3.86 -18.48
N TYR A 309 15.72 -4.57 -18.22
CA TYR A 309 16.06 -5.86 -18.82
C TYR A 309 16.50 -6.83 -17.73
N THR A 310 15.60 -7.67 -17.27
CA THR A 310 15.79 -8.53 -16.09
C THR A 310 15.91 -9.99 -16.50
N PRO A 311 17.13 -10.56 -16.55
CA PRO A 311 17.33 -11.98 -16.83
C PRO A 311 16.90 -12.87 -15.65
N TYR A 312 16.35 -14.04 -15.95
CA TYR A 312 16.00 -15.05 -14.96
C TYR A 312 16.21 -16.46 -15.51
N LYS A 313 16.40 -17.42 -14.59
CA LYS A 313 16.49 -18.86 -14.94
C LYS A 313 15.15 -19.53 -14.73
N THR A 314 14.68 -20.24 -15.74
CA THR A 314 13.51 -21.11 -15.64
C THR A 314 13.81 -22.35 -14.78
N LYS A 315 12.78 -23.08 -14.35
CA LYS A 315 12.94 -24.37 -13.65
C LYS A 315 13.75 -25.40 -14.46
N ALA A 316 13.75 -25.29 -15.78
CA ALA A 316 14.55 -26.12 -16.70
C ALA A 316 15.98 -25.60 -16.92
N GLY A 317 16.44 -24.62 -16.15
CA GLY A 317 17.79 -24.05 -16.21
C GLY A 317 18.06 -23.13 -17.42
N LYS A 318 17.06 -22.86 -18.27
CA LYS A 318 17.19 -21.96 -19.42
C LYS A 318 17.14 -20.51 -18.97
N THR A 319 18.03 -19.65 -19.53
CA THR A 319 17.99 -18.22 -19.25
C THR A 319 16.99 -17.53 -20.19
N MET A 320 16.11 -16.73 -19.61
CA MET A 320 15.13 -15.86 -20.28
C MET A 320 15.23 -14.46 -19.68
N ALA A 321 14.54 -13.47 -20.21
CA ALA A 321 14.46 -12.15 -19.59
C ALA A 321 13.06 -11.55 -19.66
N HIS A 322 12.73 -10.78 -18.62
CA HIS A 322 11.63 -9.82 -18.65
C HIS A 322 12.16 -8.48 -19.16
N LEU A 323 11.41 -7.85 -20.02
CA LEU A 323 11.76 -6.61 -20.67
C LEU A 323 10.63 -5.61 -20.48
N VAL A 324 10.97 -4.40 -20.01
CA VAL A 324 10.04 -3.26 -19.99
C VAL A 324 10.60 -2.17 -20.87
N MET A 325 9.77 -1.71 -21.79
CA MET A 325 10.13 -0.72 -22.82
C MET A 325 9.09 0.39 -22.84
N SER A 326 9.49 1.56 -23.33
CA SER A 326 8.59 2.68 -23.62
C SER A 326 8.60 2.98 -25.12
N ASP A 327 7.42 3.29 -25.67
CA ASP A 327 7.30 3.88 -27.00
C ASP A 327 7.58 5.41 -26.98
N LYS A 328 7.42 6.06 -28.12
CA LYS A 328 7.60 7.52 -28.28
C LYS A 328 6.71 8.36 -27.35
N ASP A 329 5.50 7.86 -27.07
CA ASP A 329 4.48 8.54 -26.28
C ASP A 329 4.50 8.13 -24.79
N LYS A 330 5.56 7.40 -24.40
CA LYS A 330 5.79 6.91 -23.03
C LYS A 330 4.82 5.80 -22.59
N ASN A 331 4.12 5.14 -23.50
CA ASN A 331 3.37 3.95 -23.15
C ASN A 331 4.33 2.80 -22.84
N LEU A 332 4.10 2.15 -21.71
CA LEU A 332 4.92 1.03 -21.25
C LEU A 332 4.47 -0.27 -21.93
N ASN A 333 5.42 -0.99 -22.48
CA ASN A 333 5.22 -2.32 -23.05
C ASN A 333 6.11 -3.32 -22.31
N ARG A 334 5.55 -4.43 -21.90
CA ARG A 334 6.29 -5.55 -21.33
C ARG A 334 6.36 -6.69 -22.31
N ALA A 335 7.53 -7.30 -22.42
CA ALA A 335 7.74 -8.46 -23.26
C ALA A 335 8.63 -9.50 -22.59
N ILE A 336 8.52 -10.75 -23.02
CA ILE A 336 9.39 -11.84 -22.59
C ILE A 336 10.41 -12.13 -23.72
N VAL A 337 11.66 -12.24 -23.32
CA VAL A 337 12.75 -12.72 -24.19
C VAL A 337 12.99 -14.18 -23.86
N PHE A 338 12.63 -15.06 -24.78
CA PHE A 338 12.86 -16.50 -24.62
C PHE A 338 14.34 -16.87 -24.77
N SER A 339 14.70 -18.01 -24.24
CA SER A 339 16.09 -18.48 -24.17
C SER A 339 16.78 -18.58 -25.57
N SER A 340 16.02 -18.82 -26.62
CA SER A 340 16.54 -18.84 -28.01
C SER A 340 16.97 -17.45 -28.49
N MET A 341 16.33 -16.39 -28.00
CA MET A 341 16.63 -15.01 -28.36
C MET A 341 17.53 -14.31 -27.34
N TYR A 342 17.72 -14.90 -26.15
CA TYR A 342 18.43 -14.25 -25.05
C TYR A 342 19.83 -13.77 -25.42
N PRO A 343 20.71 -14.54 -26.08
CA PRO A 343 22.05 -14.08 -26.45
C PRO A 343 22.06 -12.88 -27.39
N LEU A 344 21.17 -12.87 -28.38
CA LEU A 344 21.05 -11.80 -29.39
C LEU A 344 20.42 -10.55 -28.77
N SER A 345 19.39 -10.72 -27.93
CA SER A 345 18.73 -9.62 -27.26
C SER A 345 19.67 -8.91 -26.25
N LEU A 346 20.51 -9.65 -25.54
CA LEU A 346 21.46 -9.07 -24.60
C LEU A 346 22.45 -8.11 -25.27
N ALA A 347 22.78 -8.35 -26.53
CA ALA A 347 23.67 -7.46 -27.30
C ALA A 347 22.96 -6.19 -27.79
N LYS A 348 21.66 -6.30 -28.15
CA LYS A 348 20.91 -5.24 -28.85
C LYS A 348 19.88 -4.52 -27.97
N MET A 349 19.54 -5.06 -26.80
CA MET A 349 18.44 -4.60 -25.96
C MET A 349 18.91 -4.46 -24.50
N ARG A 350 19.89 -3.59 -24.24
CA ARG A 350 20.31 -3.26 -22.87
C ARG A 350 19.49 -2.10 -22.34
N GLU A 351 19.41 -2.00 -21.03
CA GLU A 351 18.81 -0.84 -20.37
C GLU A 351 19.45 0.47 -20.85
N GLY A 352 18.59 1.45 -21.14
CA GLY A 352 19.00 2.73 -21.69
C GLY A 352 19.22 2.78 -23.21
N MET A 353 19.10 1.65 -23.92
CA MET A 353 19.22 1.60 -25.39
C MET A 353 17.88 1.82 -26.07
N ILE A 354 17.96 2.33 -27.28
CA ILE A 354 16.85 2.34 -28.24
C ILE A 354 17.00 1.11 -29.13
N CYS A 355 15.95 0.36 -29.32
CA CYS A 355 15.91 -0.85 -30.14
C CYS A 355 14.66 -0.91 -30.99
N GLU A 356 14.67 -1.75 -32.01
CA GLU A 356 13.54 -2.08 -32.89
C GLU A 356 13.11 -3.53 -32.68
N PRO A 357 12.33 -3.86 -31.62
CA PRO A 357 11.88 -5.22 -31.38
C PRO A 357 10.71 -5.59 -32.28
N VAL A 358 10.77 -6.76 -32.90
CA VAL A 358 9.59 -7.39 -33.50
C VAL A 358 8.88 -8.19 -32.42
N LEU A 359 7.71 -7.72 -32.03
CA LEU A 359 6.90 -8.31 -30.94
C LEU A 359 5.84 -9.24 -31.54
N LYS A 360 5.58 -10.34 -30.86
CA LYS A 360 4.48 -11.27 -31.13
C LYS A 360 3.64 -11.42 -29.85
N THR A 361 2.33 -11.27 -29.99
CA THR A 361 1.40 -11.58 -28.91
C THR A 361 1.17 -13.09 -28.84
N LEU A 362 1.30 -13.67 -27.65
CA LEU A 362 0.97 -15.05 -27.34
C LEU A 362 -0.54 -15.19 -27.07
N GLU A 363 -1.04 -16.43 -26.98
CA GLU A 363 -2.46 -16.73 -26.75
C GLU A 363 -3.00 -16.17 -25.44
N ASP A 364 -2.15 -16.03 -24.44
CA ASP A 364 -2.45 -15.45 -23.11
C ASP A 364 -2.33 -13.91 -23.08
N GLY A 365 -2.10 -13.26 -24.22
CA GLY A 365 -1.92 -11.81 -24.31
C GLY A 365 -0.49 -11.32 -24.02
N THR A 366 0.41 -12.19 -23.59
CA THR A 366 1.81 -11.84 -23.31
C THR A 366 2.55 -11.48 -24.60
N LEU A 367 3.32 -10.37 -24.58
CA LEU A 367 4.21 -10.02 -25.67
C LEU A 367 5.52 -10.80 -25.57
N MET A 368 5.97 -11.29 -26.71
CA MET A 368 7.23 -12.01 -26.87
C MET A 368 8.11 -11.28 -27.88
N VAL A 369 9.41 -11.16 -27.61
CA VAL A 369 10.38 -10.68 -28.59
C VAL A 369 10.70 -11.81 -29.57
N LYS A 370 10.32 -11.62 -30.84
CA LYS A 370 10.59 -12.58 -31.94
C LYS A 370 11.92 -12.29 -32.61
N GLU A 371 12.24 -11.01 -32.79
CA GLU A 371 13.43 -10.52 -33.48
C GLU A 371 13.80 -9.13 -32.96
N VAL A 372 15.06 -8.73 -33.10
CA VAL A 372 15.54 -7.35 -32.86
C VAL A 372 16.32 -6.94 -34.11
N LYS A 373 15.82 -5.92 -34.81
CA LYS A 373 16.47 -5.36 -36.00
C LYS A 373 17.69 -4.50 -35.65
#